data_30ebf50a7e31389f8827a9c0ae5745e6
#
_entry.id   30ebf50a7e31389f8827a9c0ae5745e6
#
_cell.length_a   1.000
_cell.length_b   1.000
_cell.length_c   1.000
_cell.angle_alpha   90.00
_cell.angle_beta   90.00
_cell.angle_gamma   90.00
#
_symmetry.space_group_name_H-M   'P 1'
#
loop_
_entity.id
_entity.type
_entity.pdbx_description
1 polymer ?
#
loop_
_entity_poly.entity_id
_entity_poly.type
_entity_poly.pdbx_seq_one_letter_code
_entity_poly.pdbx_strand_id
1 'polypeptide(L)'
;QLSDGRNYRVHNVIDDYNRESLDILVDFSLPAQRVLRGLDQLIEWRGKPKRIRSDNGPEYISDLMKIWCEQHKIEHIFTQPGNPQQNAYVERFNRTVRYECLNQYLFRELSDVQDYTTTWQHFYNHERPHMSVDGKPPNFKQ
;
A
#
# COMPACT_ATOMS: atom_id res chain seq x y z
N GLN A 1 -15.05 -7.92 -1.72
CA GLN A 1 -15.88 -9.04 -1.29
C GLN A 1 -15.82 -10.15 -2.33
N LEU A 2 -15.60 -11.36 -1.88
CA LEU A 2 -15.58 -12.53 -2.74
C LEU A 2 -17.00 -12.91 -3.17
N SER A 3 -17.11 -13.75 -4.19
CA SER A 3 -18.41 -14.17 -4.72
C SER A 3 -19.28 -14.93 -3.70
N ASP A 4 -18.65 -15.52 -2.67
CA ASP A 4 -19.37 -16.21 -1.61
C ASP A 4 -19.79 -15.29 -0.46
N GLY A 5 -19.55 -14.00 -0.57
CA GLY A 5 -19.91 -13.00 0.42
C GLY A 5 -18.87 -12.70 1.46
N ARG A 6 -17.75 -13.42 1.49
CA ARG A 6 -16.70 -13.13 2.46
C ARG A 6 -15.97 -11.85 2.10
N ASN A 7 -15.76 -11.00 3.11
CA ASN A 7 -15.01 -9.75 2.93
C ASN A 7 -13.52 -10.00 3.02
N TYR A 8 -12.76 -9.28 2.21
CA TYR A 8 -11.31 -9.25 2.32
C TYR A 8 -10.83 -7.82 2.53
N ARG A 9 -9.61 -7.68 3.02
CA ARG A 9 -8.99 -6.39 3.29
C ARG A 9 -7.78 -6.19 2.40
N VAL A 10 -7.49 -4.94 2.11
CA VAL A 10 -6.38 -4.56 1.24
C VAL A 10 -5.54 -3.50 1.94
N HIS A 11 -4.23 -3.69 1.96
CA HIS A 11 -3.28 -2.71 2.47
C HIS A 11 -2.33 -2.33 1.36
N ASN A 12 -2.26 -1.03 1.08
CA ASN A 12 -1.43 -0.50 0.00
C ASN A 12 -0.21 0.23 0.56
N VAL A 13 0.93 -0.01 -0.05
CA VAL A 13 2.17 0.72 0.25
C VAL A 13 2.64 1.38 -1.04
N ILE A 14 2.83 2.68 -1.01
CA ILE A 14 3.29 3.44 -2.17
C ILE A 14 4.53 4.24 -1.82
N ASP A 15 5.33 4.54 -2.85
CA ASP A 15 6.43 5.47 -2.73
C ASP A 15 5.89 6.89 -2.88
N ASP A 16 6.07 7.69 -1.83
CA ASP A 16 5.51 9.03 -1.78
C ASP A 16 6.19 9.98 -2.77
N TYR A 17 7.40 9.67 -3.18
CA TYR A 17 8.17 10.49 -4.10
C TYR A 17 7.80 10.23 -5.56
N ASN A 18 7.85 8.97 -5.99
CA ASN A 18 7.61 8.63 -7.41
C ASN A 18 6.25 7.98 -7.67
N ARG A 19 5.43 7.82 -6.63
CA ARG A 19 4.07 7.24 -6.69
C ARG A 19 4.04 5.77 -7.13
N GLU A 20 5.17 5.10 -7.04
CA GLU A 20 5.23 3.66 -7.35
C GLU A 20 4.43 2.87 -6.31
N SER A 21 3.64 1.90 -6.79
CA SER A 21 2.97 0.95 -5.90
C SER A 21 4.00 -0.10 -5.50
N LEU A 22 4.34 -0.12 -4.22
CA LEU A 22 5.36 -1.03 -3.69
C LEU A 22 4.79 -2.36 -3.27
N ASP A 23 3.57 -2.36 -2.74
CA ASP A 23 2.91 -3.57 -2.29
C ASP A 23 1.40 -3.36 -2.25
N ILE A 24 0.67 -4.38 -2.67
CA ILE A 24 -0.78 -4.47 -2.48
C ILE A 24 -1.02 -5.78 -1.74
N LEU A 25 -1.23 -5.68 -0.44
CA LEU A 25 -1.39 -6.84 0.42
C LEU A 25 -2.86 -7.15 0.59
N VAL A 26 -3.26 -8.38 0.25
CA VAL A 26 -4.66 -8.82 0.30
C VAL A 26 -4.77 -9.98 1.27
N ASP A 27 -5.69 -9.89 2.22
CA ASP A 27 -5.99 -10.99 3.14
C ASP A 27 -7.39 -10.81 3.73
N PHE A 28 -7.92 -11.85 4.33
CA PHE A 28 -9.18 -11.75 5.05
C PHE A 28 -9.04 -10.87 6.29
N SER A 29 -7.86 -10.87 6.90
CA SER A 29 -7.55 -10.06 8.06
C SER A 29 -6.13 -9.51 7.90
N LEU A 30 -5.93 -8.27 8.30
CA LEU A 30 -4.63 -7.61 8.24
C LEU A 30 -4.24 -7.09 9.63
N PRO A 31 -3.94 -7.98 10.58
CA PRO A 31 -3.41 -7.54 11.87
C PRO A 31 -2.04 -6.90 11.69
N ALA A 32 -1.61 -6.14 12.71
CA ALA A 32 -0.34 -5.41 12.64
C ALA A 32 0.83 -6.31 12.27
N GLN A 33 0.91 -7.51 12.83
CA GLN A 33 2.00 -8.44 12.54
C GLN A 33 2.05 -8.82 11.06
N ARG A 34 0.89 -8.98 10.43
CA ARG A 34 0.83 -9.33 9.00
C ARG A 34 1.32 -8.18 8.14
N VAL A 35 0.91 -6.95 8.48
CA VAL A 35 1.37 -5.74 7.78
C VAL A 35 2.88 -5.57 7.94
N LEU A 36 3.38 -5.70 9.16
CA LEU A 36 4.80 -5.54 9.43
C LEU A 36 5.66 -6.60 8.73
N ARG A 37 5.17 -7.83 8.63
CA ARG A 37 5.85 -8.88 7.88
C ARG A 37 5.95 -8.53 6.40
N GLY A 38 4.91 -7.93 5.85
CA GLY A 38 4.95 -7.41 4.48
C GLY A 38 5.99 -6.32 4.29
N LEU A 39 6.09 -5.42 5.27
CA LEU A 39 7.11 -4.37 5.25
C LEU A 39 8.53 -4.94 5.39
N ASP A 40 8.72 -5.94 6.23
CA ASP A 40 10.01 -6.63 6.34
C ASP A 40 10.44 -7.20 4.97
N GLN A 41 9.52 -7.80 4.25
CA GLN A 41 9.78 -8.36 2.95
C GLN A 41 10.14 -7.28 1.93
N LEU A 42 9.46 -6.14 1.97
CA LEU A 42 9.78 -5.00 1.11
C LEU A 42 11.17 -4.47 1.37
N ILE A 43 11.57 -4.36 2.63
CA ILE A 43 12.90 -3.90 2.99
C ILE A 43 13.97 -4.85 2.42
N GLU A 44 13.72 -6.15 2.51
CA GLU A 44 14.64 -7.15 1.97
C GLU A 44 14.80 -7.02 0.46
N TRP A 45 13.70 -6.74 -0.25
CA TRP A 45 13.74 -6.65 -1.72
C TRP A 45 14.22 -5.30 -2.24
N ARG A 46 13.85 -4.22 -1.58
CA ARG A 46 14.02 -2.86 -2.13
C ARG A 46 14.92 -1.96 -1.29
N GLY A 47 15.34 -2.45 -0.14
CA GLY A 47 16.13 -1.64 0.79
C GLY A 47 15.24 -0.86 1.75
N LYS A 48 15.90 -0.30 2.76
CA LYS A 48 15.22 0.37 3.86
C LYS A 48 14.90 1.82 3.48
N PRO A 49 13.65 2.27 3.65
CA PRO A 49 13.32 3.67 3.44
C PRO A 49 13.86 4.52 4.60
N LYS A 50 13.99 5.81 4.35
CA LYS A 50 14.37 6.74 5.41
C LYS A 50 13.18 7.04 6.31
N ARG A 51 11.99 7.10 5.75
CA ARG A 51 10.77 7.49 6.45
C ARG A 51 9.60 6.63 6.01
N ILE A 52 8.68 6.43 6.94
CA ILE A 52 7.38 5.82 6.64
C ILE A 52 6.30 6.75 7.20
N ARG A 53 5.33 7.07 6.37
CA ARG A 53 4.16 7.83 6.79
C ARG A 53 2.98 6.89 6.93
N SER A 54 2.27 7.00 8.03
CA SER A 54 1.05 6.23 8.25
C SER A 54 0.03 7.09 8.97
N ASP A 55 -1.24 6.71 8.86
CA ASP A 55 -2.28 7.35 9.65
C ASP A 55 -2.19 6.87 11.10
N ASN A 56 -2.94 7.56 11.96
CA ASN A 56 -3.00 7.23 13.37
C ASN A 56 -4.13 6.21 13.59
N GLY A 57 -3.91 4.98 13.11
CA GLY A 57 -4.88 3.90 13.23
C GLY A 57 -5.16 3.47 14.66
N PRO A 58 -5.78 2.29 14.86
CA PRO A 58 -6.02 1.80 16.22
C PRO A 58 -4.73 1.81 17.03
N GLU A 59 -4.85 2.20 18.29
CA GLU A 59 -3.71 2.41 19.19
C GLU A 59 -2.72 1.24 19.18
N TYR A 60 -3.25 0.02 19.22
CA TYR A 60 -2.44 -1.19 19.20
C TYR A 60 -1.55 -1.28 17.94
N ILE A 61 -2.14 -0.99 16.78
CA ILE A 61 -1.41 -1.05 15.51
C ILE A 61 -0.37 0.06 15.44
N SER A 62 -0.72 1.25 15.92
CA SER A 62 0.20 2.39 15.93
C SER A 62 1.42 2.13 16.79
N ASP A 63 1.25 1.51 17.97
CA ASP A 63 2.35 1.20 18.86
C ASP A 63 3.31 0.18 18.26
N LEU A 64 2.78 -0.87 17.64
CA LEU A 64 3.61 -1.88 16.99
C LEU A 64 4.38 -1.30 15.80
N MET A 65 3.74 -0.45 15.01
CA MET A 65 4.41 0.23 13.90
C MET A 65 5.53 1.13 14.41
N LYS A 66 5.30 1.85 15.51
CA LYS A 66 6.29 2.72 16.11
C LYS A 66 7.51 1.92 16.56
N ILE A 67 7.29 0.81 17.26
CA ILE A 67 8.38 -0.06 17.72
C ILE A 67 9.16 -0.62 16.55
N TRP A 68 8.45 -1.09 15.53
CA TRP A 68 9.07 -1.64 14.32
C TRP A 68 9.97 -0.61 13.64
N CYS A 69 9.47 0.63 13.47
CA CYS A 69 10.25 1.71 12.87
C CYS A 69 11.49 2.03 13.71
N GLU A 70 11.38 2.04 15.02
CA GLU A 70 12.51 2.26 15.91
C GLU A 70 13.57 1.17 15.76
N GLN A 71 13.14 -0.08 15.70
CA GLN A 71 14.05 -1.22 15.55
C GLN A 71 14.81 -1.16 14.21
N HIS A 72 14.17 -0.66 13.18
CA HIS A 72 14.79 -0.56 11.84
C HIS A 72 15.45 0.79 11.60
N LYS A 73 15.42 1.70 12.57
CA LYS A 73 15.97 3.05 12.45
C LYS A 73 15.34 3.82 11.29
N ILE A 74 14.03 3.70 11.18
CA ILE A 74 13.21 4.39 10.19
C ILE A 74 12.44 5.49 10.91
N GLU A 75 12.45 6.71 10.35
CA GLU A 75 11.64 7.80 10.88
C GLU A 75 10.17 7.54 10.61
N HIS A 76 9.34 7.53 11.65
CA HIS A 76 7.91 7.32 11.54
C HIS A 76 7.18 8.65 11.64
N ILE A 77 6.41 8.98 10.60
CA ILE A 77 5.64 10.22 10.53
C ILE A 77 4.17 9.86 10.63
N PHE A 78 3.50 10.39 11.66
CA PHE A 78 2.07 10.22 11.82
C PHE A 78 1.32 11.33 11.08
N THR A 79 0.25 10.96 10.38
CA THR A 79 -0.65 11.93 9.79
C THR A 79 -1.57 12.47 10.86
N GLN A 80 -1.61 13.79 10.98
CA GLN A 80 -2.46 14.45 11.96
C GLN A 80 -3.93 14.35 11.57
N PRO A 81 -4.85 14.03 12.50
CA PRO A 81 -6.28 14.13 12.23
C PRO A 81 -6.63 15.54 11.78
N GLY A 82 -7.48 15.66 10.77
CA GLY A 82 -7.87 16.97 10.25
C GLY A 82 -6.93 17.55 9.20
N ASN A 83 -5.86 16.84 8.86
CA ASN A 83 -4.94 17.24 7.79
C ASN A 83 -4.96 16.21 6.66
N PRO A 84 -6.07 16.15 5.88
CA PRO A 84 -6.21 15.11 4.85
C PRO A 84 -5.16 15.20 3.75
N GLN A 85 -4.55 16.35 3.56
CA GLN A 85 -3.54 16.54 2.52
C GLN A 85 -2.28 15.70 2.77
N GLN A 86 -2.00 15.35 4.02
CA GLN A 86 -0.81 14.58 4.38
C GLN A 86 -0.83 13.16 3.83
N ASN A 87 -2.03 12.59 3.59
CA ASN A 87 -2.18 11.25 3.04
C ASN A 87 -2.91 11.25 1.69
N ALA A 88 -2.94 12.40 1.00
CA ALA A 88 -3.74 12.55 -0.21
C ALA A 88 -3.37 11.53 -1.30
N TYR A 89 -2.09 11.22 -1.43
CA TYR A 89 -1.63 10.31 -2.48
C TYR A 89 -2.03 8.86 -2.20
N VAL A 90 -1.84 8.40 -0.97
CA VAL A 90 -2.23 7.02 -0.64
C VAL A 90 -3.75 6.86 -0.65
N GLU A 91 -4.50 7.88 -0.23
CA GLU A 91 -5.96 7.85 -0.31
C GLU A 91 -6.45 7.78 -1.74
N ARG A 92 -5.85 8.57 -2.62
CA ARG A 92 -6.16 8.53 -4.05
C ARG A 92 -5.82 7.16 -4.65
N PHE A 93 -4.68 6.61 -4.28
CA PHE A 93 -4.28 5.29 -4.73
C PHE A 93 -5.24 4.22 -4.23
N ASN A 94 -5.69 4.30 -2.98
CA ASN A 94 -6.67 3.37 -2.42
C ASN A 94 -7.96 3.37 -3.23
N ARG A 95 -8.43 4.56 -3.64
CA ARG A 95 -9.62 4.67 -4.49
C ARG A 95 -9.37 4.09 -5.88
N THR A 96 -8.20 4.35 -6.44
CA THR A 96 -7.83 3.81 -7.76
C THR A 96 -7.83 2.28 -7.74
N VAL A 97 -7.22 1.67 -6.72
CA VAL A 97 -7.23 0.22 -6.56
C VAL A 97 -8.67 -0.31 -6.46
N ARG A 98 -9.49 0.35 -5.64
CA ARG A 98 -10.87 -0.09 -5.43
C ARG A 98 -11.66 -0.04 -6.73
N TYR A 99 -11.65 1.08 -7.43
CA TYR A 99 -12.53 1.31 -8.57
C TYR A 99 -11.96 0.79 -9.89
N GLU A 100 -10.67 0.86 -10.11
CA GLU A 100 -10.08 0.43 -11.38
C GLU A 100 -9.59 -1.02 -11.36
N CYS A 101 -9.38 -1.59 -10.17
CA CYS A 101 -8.89 -2.96 -10.03
C CYS A 101 -9.95 -3.87 -9.41
N LEU A 102 -10.30 -3.64 -8.15
CA LEU A 102 -11.10 -4.59 -7.39
C LEU A 102 -12.56 -4.66 -7.80
N ASN A 103 -13.17 -3.53 -8.17
CA ASN A 103 -14.58 -3.49 -8.52
C ASN A 103 -14.89 -3.98 -9.94
N GLN A 104 -13.85 -4.32 -10.72
CA GLN A 104 -14.05 -4.79 -12.08
C GLN A 104 -14.51 -6.24 -12.16
N TYR A 105 -14.24 -7.03 -11.13
CA TYR A 105 -14.50 -8.47 -11.13
C TYR A 105 -15.06 -8.94 -9.80
N LEU A 106 -15.80 -10.04 -9.86
CA LEU A 106 -16.28 -10.75 -8.68
C LEU A 106 -15.41 -11.99 -8.51
N PHE A 107 -14.43 -11.90 -7.63
CA PHE A 107 -13.44 -12.97 -7.44
C PHE A 107 -14.01 -14.12 -6.61
N ARG A 108 -13.58 -15.33 -6.90
CA ARG A 108 -14.02 -16.52 -6.19
C ARG A 108 -13.15 -16.83 -4.98
N GLU A 109 -11.84 -16.64 -5.11
CA GLU A 109 -10.87 -16.97 -4.07
C GLU A 109 -9.95 -15.80 -3.79
N LEU A 110 -9.42 -15.77 -2.57
CA LEU A 110 -8.49 -14.73 -2.14
C LEU A 110 -7.23 -14.71 -3.01
N SER A 111 -6.72 -15.89 -3.40
CA SER A 111 -5.55 -15.98 -4.27
C SER A 111 -5.81 -15.32 -5.63
N ASP A 112 -7.03 -15.40 -6.14
CA ASP A 112 -7.39 -14.73 -7.39
C ASP A 112 -7.29 -13.20 -7.25
N VAL A 113 -7.73 -12.68 -6.11
CA VAL A 113 -7.63 -11.24 -5.82
C VAL A 113 -6.16 -10.83 -5.79
N GLN A 114 -5.33 -11.59 -5.08
CA GLN A 114 -3.91 -11.28 -4.97
C GLN A 114 -3.21 -11.36 -6.32
N ASP A 115 -3.48 -12.38 -7.11
CA ASP A 115 -2.87 -12.54 -8.42
C ASP A 115 -3.28 -11.39 -9.36
N TYR A 116 -4.54 -11.02 -9.34
CA TYR A 116 -5.04 -9.92 -10.18
C TYR A 116 -4.43 -8.58 -9.74
N THR A 117 -4.38 -8.31 -8.44
CA THR A 117 -3.81 -7.05 -7.95
C THR A 117 -2.32 -6.96 -8.24
N THR A 118 -1.58 -8.06 -8.16
CA THR A 118 -0.16 -8.08 -8.48
C THR A 118 0.07 -7.77 -9.95
N THR A 119 -0.71 -8.35 -10.85
CA THR A 119 -0.64 -8.04 -12.28
C THR A 119 -1.02 -6.59 -12.55
N TRP A 120 -2.11 -6.12 -11.92
CA TRP A 120 -2.55 -4.74 -12.05
C TRP A 120 -1.50 -3.76 -11.54
N GLN A 121 -0.85 -4.09 -10.42
CA GLN A 121 0.22 -3.28 -9.83
C GLN A 121 1.38 -3.11 -10.81
N HIS A 122 1.80 -4.19 -11.43
CA HIS A 122 2.86 -4.15 -12.43
C HIS A 122 2.49 -3.21 -13.58
N PHE A 123 1.27 -3.33 -14.07
CA PHE A 123 0.77 -2.49 -15.15
C PHE A 123 0.73 -1.03 -14.73
N TYR A 124 0.22 -0.75 -13.52
CA TYR A 124 0.16 0.60 -12.97
C TYR A 124 1.54 1.25 -12.92
N ASN A 125 2.54 0.51 -12.45
CA ASN A 125 3.88 1.05 -12.26
C ASN A 125 4.60 1.30 -13.60
N HIS A 126 4.30 0.53 -14.63
CA HIS A 126 5.04 0.59 -15.90
C HIS A 126 4.33 1.34 -17.00
N GLU A 127 3.00 1.32 -17.00
CA GLU A 127 2.22 1.80 -18.14
C GLU A 127 1.51 3.12 -17.86
N ARG A 128 1.18 3.41 -16.61
CA ARG A 128 0.40 4.59 -16.26
C ARG A 128 1.31 5.76 -15.90
N PRO A 129 1.28 6.88 -16.67
CA PRO A 129 2.07 8.05 -16.32
C PRO A 129 1.47 8.80 -15.15
N HIS A 130 2.34 9.47 -14.38
CA HIS A 130 1.95 10.34 -13.27
C HIS A 130 2.56 11.71 -13.47
N MET A 131 1.75 12.75 -13.28
CA MET A 131 2.21 14.13 -13.45
C MET A 131 3.32 14.50 -12.47
N SER A 132 3.31 13.90 -11.29
CA SER A 132 4.33 14.18 -10.27
C SER A 132 5.73 13.70 -10.65
N VAL A 133 5.87 12.93 -11.74
CA VAL A 133 7.16 12.47 -12.25
C VAL A 133 7.26 12.77 -13.75
N ASP A 134 6.87 13.97 -14.14
CA ASP A 134 6.96 14.50 -15.50
C ASP A 134 6.23 13.63 -16.53
N GLY A 135 5.11 13.05 -16.14
CA GLY A 135 4.31 12.21 -17.02
C GLY A 135 4.85 10.82 -17.26
N LYS A 136 5.94 10.44 -16.62
CA LYS A 136 6.52 9.11 -16.74
C LYS A 136 5.88 8.14 -15.77
N PRO A 137 5.88 6.82 -16.06
CA PRO A 137 5.40 5.84 -15.09
C PRO A 137 6.16 5.93 -13.76
N PRO A 138 5.53 5.55 -12.63
CA PRO A 138 6.11 5.76 -11.30
C PRO A 138 7.49 5.14 -11.09
N ASN A 139 7.77 3.99 -11.71
CA ASN A 139 9.05 3.33 -11.53
C ASN A 139 10.02 3.57 -12.69
N PHE A 140 9.74 4.58 -13.51
CA PHE A 140 10.66 4.96 -14.57
C PHE A 140 11.88 5.61 -13.95
N LYS A 141 13.07 5.09 -14.27
CA LYS A 141 14.34 5.64 -13.78
C LYS A 141 15.15 6.19 -14.93
N GLN A 142 15.71 7.32 -14.67
CA GLN A 142 16.56 7.99 -15.66
C GLN A 142 17.97 7.52 -15.56
#